data_c2d11dd1ceb3284d925c8951e51e7ae0
#
_entry.id   c2d11dd1ceb3284d925c8951e51e7ae0
#
_cell.length_a   1.000
_cell.length_b   1.000
_cell.length_c   1.000
_cell.angle_alpha   90.00
_cell.angle_beta   90.00
_cell.angle_gamma   90.00
#
_symmetry.space_group_name_H-M   'P 1'
#
loop_
_entity.id
_entity.type
_entity.pdbx_description
1 polymer ?
#
loop_
_entity_poly.entity_id
_entity_poly.type
_entity_poly.pdbx_seq_one_letter_code
_entity_poly.pdbx_strand_id
1 'polypeptide(L)'
;MMSRRLVLQLLSGAAAAAAMPVYAELSASGLSAADEAFLDDLQRRASMFFWEQADPASGQVLDRAYAYNTDGKLHSVRPLSSIAATGFGLTALCIADKRGYLPHDEILTRVRNTLNFHLNKLAHDHGFFSHFNNVYSGAPASGSEISSIDTSILLCGVLTARAYFHDPQITDMATKIYERVDWPWMLNGGNTFSMGVRNGRFIETRWDHYCELMMIYLLAIGSPTHPVPPALWDNFTRPKISYDGFEFIAQPGDSLFVHQYSHAWFDFRYKRDKYADYFANSILATRAHKAFLVALKMGYTDDYWGLTASDMPSGYGSWGGPLGFGPIDGTVVPCATAGSLPFLPVDCLRVQKSLKQTWGEKVYLRYGFRDAVHPAANWYDTDVLGIDLGISALMAENLRSGFVWNTFMQNPEPGRAMLLCGFKQT
;
A
#
# COMPACT_ATOMS: atom_id res chain seq x y z
N MET A 1 18.92 -18.00 -13.05
CA MET A 1 18.41 -17.59 -14.38
C MET A 1 17.56 -18.71 -14.94
N MET A 2 16.24 -18.58 -14.88
CA MET A 2 15.34 -19.53 -15.52
C MET A 2 15.53 -19.49 -17.03
N SER A 3 15.67 -20.65 -17.67
CA SER A 3 15.83 -20.69 -19.12
C SER A 3 14.50 -20.39 -19.84
N ARG A 4 14.57 -19.69 -20.98
CA ARG A 4 13.39 -19.42 -21.85
C ARG A 4 12.53 -20.64 -22.16
N ARG A 5 13.09 -21.85 -22.11
CA ARG A 5 12.36 -23.12 -22.32
C ARG A 5 11.40 -23.46 -21.19
N LEU A 6 11.73 -23.15 -19.93
CA LEU A 6 10.86 -23.44 -18.79
C LEU A 6 9.61 -22.54 -18.79
N VAL A 7 9.77 -21.29 -19.22
CA VAL A 7 8.65 -20.32 -19.35
C VAL A 7 7.66 -20.76 -20.44
N LEU A 8 8.16 -21.31 -21.56
CA LEU A 8 7.33 -21.78 -22.67
C LEU A 8 6.58 -23.09 -22.36
N GLN A 9 7.09 -23.95 -21.49
CA GLN A 9 6.42 -25.18 -21.09
C GLN A 9 5.27 -24.95 -20.07
N LEU A 10 5.29 -23.83 -19.33
CA LEU A 10 4.21 -23.45 -18.41
C LEU A 10 2.98 -22.84 -19.12
N LEU A 11 3.12 -22.49 -20.40
CA LEU A 11 2.03 -21.87 -21.20
C LEU A 11 1.03 -22.89 -21.80
N SER A 12 1.24 -24.21 -21.64
CA SER A 12 0.46 -25.24 -22.33
C SER A 12 -0.59 -25.98 -21.46
N GLY A 13 -0.86 -25.54 -20.25
CA GLY A 13 -1.86 -26.14 -19.36
C GLY A 13 -3.17 -25.34 -19.29
N ALA A 14 -3.91 -25.21 -20.42
CA ALA A 14 -5.23 -24.60 -20.38
C ALA A 14 -6.28 -25.59 -19.85
N ALA A 15 -6.52 -25.61 -18.54
CA ALA A 15 -7.78 -26.10 -17.99
C ALA A 15 -8.77 -24.93 -17.96
N ALA A 16 -9.89 -25.04 -18.65
CA ALA A 16 -10.97 -24.05 -18.61
C ALA A 16 -11.56 -23.99 -17.18
N ALA A 17 -11.08 -23.10 -16.35
CA ALA A 17 -11.74 -22.76 -15.10
C ALA A 17 -13.03 -22.01 -15.46
N ALA A 18 -14.19 -22.60 -15.11
CA ALA A 18 -15.47 -21.94 -15.23
C ALA A 18 -15.37 -20.59 -14.50
N ALA A 19 -15.74 -19.51 -15.18
CA ALA A 19 -15.75 -18.17 -14.61
C ALA A 19 -16.73 -18.14 -13.43
N MET A 20 -16.23 -18.37 -12.23
CA MET A 20 -16.98 -18.05 -11.01
C MET A 20 -17.17 -16.53 -10.95
N PRO A 21 -18.33 -16.03 -10.50
CA PRO A 21 -18.52 -14.60 -10.32
C PRO A 21 -17.42 -14.10 -9.37
N VAL A 22 -16.64 -13.14 -9.85
CA VAL A 22 -15.39 -12.66 -9.22
C VAL A 22 -15.61 -12.22 -7.77
N TYR A 23 -16.82 -11.75 -7.44
CA TYR A 23 -17.22 -11.29 -6.09
C TYR A 23 -17.84 -12.38 -5.19
N ALA A 24 -17.99 -13.63 -5.64
CA ALA A 24 -18.72 -14.66 -4.86
C ALA A 24 -18.06 -15.02 -3.52
N GLU A 25 -16.75 -14.84 -3.38
CA GLU A 25 -16.04 -15.14 -2.13
C GLU A 25 -16.23 -14.06 -1.06
N LEU A 26 -16.50 -12.82 -1.45
CA LEU A 26 -16.71 -11.70 -0.51
C LEU A 26 -18.07 -11.74 0.20
N SER A 27 -19.06 -12.44 -0.38
CA SER A 27 -20.43 -12.51 0.14
C SER A 27 -20.74 -13.78 0.96
N ALA A 28 -19.89 -14.80 0.92
CA ALA A 28 -20.25 -16.13 1.39
C ALA A 28 -19.81 -16.50 2.82
N SER A 29 -18.90 -15.77 3.44
CA SER A 29 -18.50 -16.11 4.81
C SER A 29 -18.13 -14.86 5.61
N GLY A 30 -18.95 -14.53 6.59
CA GLY A 30 -18.52 -13.66 7.68
C GLY A 30 -17.23 -14.22 8.31
N LEU A 31 -16.35 -13.33 8.76
CA LEU A 31 -15.13 -13.73 9.48
C LEU A 31 -15.50 -14.55 10.71
N SER A 32 -14.78 -15.64 10.97
CA SER A 32 -14.92 -16.37 12.22
C SER A 32 -14.38 -15.54 13.38
N ALA A 33 -14.81 -15.85 14.62
CA ALA A 33 -14.27 -15.20 15.82
C ALA A 33 -12.74 -15.34 15.93
N ALA A 34 -12.18 -16.44 15.43
CA ALA A 34 -10.73 -16.66 15.38
C ALA A 34 -10.04 -15.77 14.32
N ASP A 35 -10.68 -15.53 13.17
CA ASP A 35 -10.16 -14.63 12.16
C ASP A 35 -10.22 -13.18 12.65
N GLU A 36 -11.33 -12.77 13.27
CA GLU A 36 -11.46 -11.45 13.89
C GLU A 36 -10.38 -11.19 14.94
N ALA A 37 -10.15 -12.15 15.84
CA ALA A 37 -9.11 -12.05 16.88
C ALA A 37 -7.70 -11.96 16.28
N PHE A 38 -7.43 -12.72 15.21
CA PHE A 38 -6.15 -12.66 14.50
C PHE A 38 -5.94 -11.30 13.84
N LEU A 39 -6.94 -10.80 13.11
CA LEU A 39 -6.88 -9.50 12.44
C LEU A 39 -6.78 -8.35 13.44
N ASP A 40 -7.44 -8.46 14.59
CA ASP A 40 -7.34 -7.46 15.67
C ASP A 40 -5.91 -7.38 16.22
N ASP A 41 -5.28 -8.54 16.50
CA ASP A 41 -3.89 -8.59 16.94
C ASP A 41 -2.92 -8.05 15.87
N LEU A 42 -3.13 -8.39 14.59
CA LEU A 42 -2.33 -7.87 13.48
C LEU A 42 -2.40 -6.34 13.40
N GLN A 43 -3.60 -5.78 13.44
CA GLN A 43 -3.83 -4.34 13.35
C GLN A 43 -3.27 -3.59 14.56
N ARG A 44 -3.49 -4.12 15.78
CA ARG A 44 -2.95 -3.52 16.99
C ARG A 44 -1.43 -3.46 16.97
N ARG A 45 -0.77 -4.55 16.56
CA ARG A 45 0.70 -4.59 16.44
C ARG A 45 1.22 -3.61 15.40
N ALA A 46 0.62 -3.57 14.22
CA ALA A 46 0.98 -2.61 13.18
C ALA A 46 0.76 -1.15 13.65
N SER A 47 -0.35 -0.87 14.34
CA SER A 47 -0.61 0.45 14.90
C SER A 47 0.45 0.88 15.93
N MET A 48 1.00 -0.06 16.70
CA MET A 48 2.09 0.22 17.64
C MET A 48 3.37 0.66 16.94
N PHE A 49 3.68 0.17 15.73
CA PHE A 49 4.78 0.70 14.93
C PHE A 49 4.60 2.18 14.64
N PHE A 50 3.45 2.57 14.14
CA PHE A 50 3.15 3.96 13.79
C PHE A 50 3.08 4.89 15.00
N TRP A 51 2.86 4.33 16.19
CA TRP A 51 2.90 5.07 17.43
C TRP A 51 4.32 5.21 18.00
N GLU A 52 5.05 4.11 18.08
CA GLU A 52 6.36 4.03 18.76
C GLU A 52 7.52 4.43 17.84
N GLN A 53 7.42 4.15 16.54
CA GLN A 53 8.45 4.43 15.56
C GLN A 53 8.18 5.73 14.78
N ALA A 54 7.45 6.64 15.39
CA ALA A 54 7.27 8.02 14.96
C ALA A 54 7.80 9.00 16.00
N ASP A 55 8.42 10.09 15.56
CA ASP A 55 8.83 11.16 16.46
C ASP A 55 7.60 11.91 16.99
N PRO A 56 7.43 12.01 18.31
CA PRO A 56 6.24 12.64 18.90
C PRO A 56 6.04 14.11 18.53
N ALA A 57 7.11 14.84 18.24
CA ALA A 57 7.06 16.28 17.97
C ALA A 57 6.75 16.56 16.49
N SER A 58 7.34 15.81 15.56
CA SER A 58 7.13 15.98 14.12
C SER A 58 6.01 15.07 13.59
N GLY A 59 5.72 13.97 14.28
CA GLY A 59 4.81 12.93 13.82
C GLY A 59 5.30 12.14 12.61
N GLN A 60 6.53 12.40 12.15
CA GLN A 60 7.14 11.64 11.06
C GLN A 60 7.41 10.20 11.49
N VAL A 61 7.01 9.25 10.64
CA VAL A 61 7.19 7.82 10.87
C VAL A 61 8.48 7.35 10.21
N LEU A 62 9.26 6.52 10.92
CA LEU A 62 10.43 5.86 10.32
C LEU A 62 10.02 5.04 9.10
N ASP A 63 10.91 4.99 8.09
CA ASP A 63 10.80 4.08 6.97
C ASP A 63 10.75 2.63 7.46
N ARG A 64 11.67 2.27 8.34
CA ARG A 64 11.82 0.93 8.91
C ARG A 64 12.32 0.95 10.34
N ALA A 65 12.10 -0.15 11.04
CA ALA A 65 12.64 -0.38 12.37
C ALA A 65 12.97 -1.85 12.57
N TYR A 66 13.84 -2.13 13.55
CA TYR A 66 14.14 -3.51 13.90
C TYR A 66 12.90 -4.26 14.39
N ALA A 67 12.66 -5.41 13.79
CA ALA A 67 11.56 -6.31 14.19
C ALA A 67 11.70 -6.76 15.67
N TYR A 68 12.94 -6.84 16.18
CA TYR A 68 13.26 -7.18 17.57
C TYR A 68 13.17 -6.02 18.57
N ASN A 69 12.59 -4.90 18.19
CA ASN A 69 12.38 -3.81 19.14
C ASN A 69 11.51 -4.32 20.30
N THR A 70 12.07 -4.38 21.50
CA THR A 70 11.38 -4.91 22.69
C THR A 70 10.94 -3.83 23.66
N ASP A 71 11.54 -2.64 23.62
CA ASP A 71 11.30 -1.55 24.57
C ASP A 71 10.38 -0.44 24.02
N GLY A 72 9.96 -0.55 22.76
CA GLY A 72 9.05 0.41 22.12
C GLY A 72 9.63 1.79 21.86
N LYS A 73 10.95 1.97 22.04
CA LYS A 73 11.57 3.26 21.77
C LYS A 73 11.82 3.44 20.28
N LEU A 74 11.89 4.70 19.88
CA LEU A 74 12.32 5.07 18.53
C LEU A 74 13.81 4.68 18.38
N HIS A 75 14.03 3.52 17.76
CA HIS A 75 15.35 3.00 17.51
C HIS A 75 15.63 2.95 16.02
N SER A 76 16.43 3.87 15.54
CA SER A 76 16.98 3.78 14.19
C SER A 76 18.46 4.14 14.21
N VAL A 77 19.26 3.26 13.65
CA VAL A 77 20.66 3.56 13.29
C VAL A 77 20.69 4.61 12.17
N ARG A 78 19.61 4.68 11.39
CA ARG A 78 19.38 5.70 10.36
C ARG A 78 18.04 6.37 10.66
N PRO A 79 18.01 7.60 11.20
CA PRO A 79 16.79 8.29 11.58
C PRO A 79 16.05 8.83 10.35
N LEU A 80 15.76 7.95 9.37
CA LEU A 80 15.04 8.29 8.16
C LEU A 80 13.56 8.01 8.35
N SER A 81 12.74 9.05 8.16
CA SER A 81 11.30 8.94 7.99
C SER A 81 10.96 8.75 6.51
N SER A 82 9.87 8.06 6.25
CA SER A 82 9.20 8.00 4.96
C SER A 82 7.88 8.77 5.04
N ILE A 83 7.63 9.65 4.06
CA ILE A 83 6.34 10.35 3.98
C ILE A 83 5.20 9.38 3.65
N ALA A 84 5.47 8.32 2.87
CA ALA A 84 4.50 7.26 2.62
C ALA A 84 4.17 6.51 3.93
N ALA A 85 5.18 6.08 4.70
CA ALA A 85 4.95 5.47 6.01
C ALA A 85 4.16 6.39 6.94
N THR A 86 4.39 7.71 6.89
CA THR A 86 3.63 8.71 7.66
C THR A 86 2.17 8.78 7.19
N GLY A 87 1.90 8.68 5.88
CA GLY A 87 0.55 8.61 5.32
C GLY A 87 -0.22 7.37 5.77
N PHE A 88 0.40 6.20 5.69
CA PHE A 88 -0.15 4.97 6.27
C PHE A 88 -0.37 5.12 7.77
N GLY A 89 0.58 5.72 8.48
CA GLY A 89 0.53 5.96 9.92
C GLY A 89 -0.65 6.83 10.35
N LEU A 90 -0.93 7.93 9.65
CA LEU A 90 -2.11 8.76 9.92
C LEU A 90 -3.41 7.94 9.83
N THR A 91 -3.53 7.07 8.82
CA THR A 91 -4.70 6.19 8.68
C THR A 91 -4.72 5.11 9.76
N ALA A 92 -3.56 4.51 10.08
CA ALA A 92 -3.44 3.51 11.15
C ALA A 92 -3.79 4.10 12.53
N LEU A 93 -3.49 5.36 12.79
CA LEU A 93 -3.91 6.07 14.00
C LEU A 93 -5.42 6.27 14.06
N CYS A 94 -6.09 6.51 12.92
CA CYS A 94 -7.57 6.53 12.87
C CYS A 94 -8.16 5.14 13.21
N ILE A 95 -7.53 4.06 12.72
CA ILE A 95 -7.92 2.69 13.08
C ILE A 95 -7.68 2.43 14.57
N ALA A 96 -6.53 2.82 15.10
CA ALA A 96 -6.18 2.64 16.50
C ALA A 96 -7.15 3.35 17.44
N ASP A 97 -7.56 4.57 17.09
CA ASP A 97 -8.56 5.33 17.82
C ASP A 97 -9.93 4.65 17.80
N LYS A 98 -10.41 4.30 16.60
CA LYS A 98 -11.67 3.59 16.42
C LYS A 98 -11.74 2.27 17.19
N ARG A 99 -10.63 1.53 17.26
CA ARG A 99 -10.53 0.23 17.91
C ARG A 99 -10.18 0.32 19.40
N GLY A 100 -9.86 1.52 19.90
CA GLY A 100 -9.46 1.72 21.30
C GLY A 100 -8.10 1.10 21.64
N TYR A 101 -7.17 1.04 20.67
CA TYR A 101 -5.81 0.51 20.92
C TYR A 101 -4.95 1.48 21.70
N LEU A 102 -5.22 2.77 21.59
CA LEU A 102 -4.50 3.87 22.22
C LEU A 102 -5.51 4.93 22.70
N PRO A 103 -5.14 5.77 23.69
CA PRO A 103 -6.02 6.83 24.20
C PRO A 103 -6.33 7.89 23.13
N HIS A 104 -7.61 8.23 22.98
CA HIS A 104 -8.09 9.20 21.97
C HIS A 104 -7.34 10.54 22.01
N ASP A 105 -7.21 11.15 23.17
CA ASP A 105 -6.60 12.49 23.31
C ASP A 105 -5.12 12.48 22.92
N GLU A 106 -4.41 11.38 23.16
CA GLU A 106 -3.02 11.21 22.77
C GLU A 106 -2.90 11.09 21.24
N ILE A 107 -3.78 10.28 20.61
CA ILE A 107 -3.83 10.15 19.15
C ILE A 107 -4.17 11.49 18.51
N LEU A 108 -5.19 12.19 19.01
CA LEU A 108 -5.61 13.49 18.50
C LEU A 108 -4.47 14.51 18.55
N THR A 109 -3.73 14.52 19.65
CA THR A 109 -2.54 15.38 19.82
C THR A 109 -1.45 15.01 18.81
N ARG A 110 -1.17 13.71 18.62
CA ARG A 110 -0.18 13.23 17.66
C ARG A 110 -0.55 13.62 16.23
N VAL A 111 -1.81 13.44 15.83
CA VAL A 111 -2.28 13.81 14.49
C VAL A 111 -2.17 15.32 14.25
N ARG A 112 -2.55 16.14 15.23
CA ARG A 112 -2.37 17.61 15.14
C ARG A 112 -0.88 17.99 14.97
N ASN A 113 0.01 17.40 15.74
CA ASN A 113 1.46 17.64 15.62
C ASN A 113 1.97 17.23 14.24
N THR A 114 1.57 16.06 13.75
CA THR A 114 1.95 15.56 12.43
C THR A 114 1.52 16.52 11.33
N LEU A 115 0.25 16.94 11.31
CA LEU A 115 -0.25 17.85 10.29
C LEU A 115 0.39 19.25 10.40
N ASN A 116 0.56 19.76 11.61
CA ASN A 116 1.24 21.03 11.82
C ASN A 116 2.69 21.02 11.33
N PHE A 117 3.42 19.94 11.56
CA PHE A 117 4.79 19.79 11.09
C PHE A 117 4.85 19.76 9.55
N HIS A 118 3.99 18.97 8.91
CA HIS A 118 3.94 18.87 7.45
C HIS A 118 3.44 20.14 6.78
N LEU A 119 2.56 20.90 7.43
CA LEU A 119 2.08 22.18 6.91
C LEU A 119 3.15 23.28 7.01
N ASN A 120 3.82 23.40 8.16
CA ASN A 120 4.57 24.59 8.53
C ASN A 120 6.09 24.40 8.63
N LYS A 121 6.59 23.15 8.66
CA LYS A 121 8.01 22.84 8.92
C LYS A 121 8.67 21.99 7.86
N LEU A 122 7.97 20.97 7.34
CA LEU A 122 8.54 20.09 6.35
C LEU A 122 8.69 20.82 5.02
N ALA A 123 9.92 20.81 4.48
CA ALA A 123 10.22 21.41 3.19
C ALA A 123 9.45 20.70 2.07
N HIS A 124 8.94 21.47 1.14
CA HIS A 124 8.24 20.97 -0.04
C HIS A 124 8.57 21.82 -1.27
N ASP A 125 8.36 21.25 -2.45
CA ASP A 125 8.44 21.97 -3.72
C ASP A 125 7.09 21.84 -4.42
N HIS A 126 6.43 22.94 -4.72
CA HIS A 126 5.07 22.96 -5.28
C HIS A 126 4.04 22.07 -4.52
N GLY A 127 4.22 21.91 -3.21
CA GLY A 127 3.36 21.07 -2.38
C GLY A 127 3.75 19.60 -2.32
N PHE A 128 4.69 19.13 -3.15
CA PHE A 128 5.25 17.79 -3.08
C PHE A 128 6.43 17.73 -2.12
N PHE A 129 6.60 16.60 -1.46
CA PHE A 129 7.60 16.41 -0.42
C PHE A 129 8.70 15.44 -0.84
N SER A 130 9.88 15.55 -0.20
CA SER A 130 10.93 14.55 -0.33
C SER A 130 10.45 13.21 0.25
N HIS A 131 10.74 12.13 -0.46
CA HIS A 131 10.39 10.75 -0.06
C HIS A 131 10.93 10.45 1.35
N PHE A 132 12.25 10.64 1.55
CA PHE A 132 12.90 10.41 2.83
C PHE A 132 13.40 11.70 3.45
N ASN A 133 13.19 11.82 4.76
CA ASN A 133 13.62 12.96 5.54
C ASN A 133 14.24 12.50 6.87
N ASN A 134 15.00 13.37 7.53
CA ASN A 134 15.39 13.13 8.91
C ASN A 134 14.14 13.18 9.80
N VAL A 135 13.90 12.14 10.60
CA VAL A 135 12.66 11.97 11.38
C VAL A 135 12.41 13.09 12.39
N TYR A 136 13.47 13.73 12.90
CA TYR A 136 13.36 14.81 13.89
C TYR A 136 13.25 16.19 13.25
N SER A 137 14.15 16.48 12.30
CA SER A 137 14.28 17.83 11.73
C SER A 137 13.45 18.06 10.47
N GLY A 138 13.06 16.99 9.77
CA GLY A 138 12.44 17.08 8.45
C GLY A 138 13.40 17.47 7.33
N ALA A 139 14.71 17.51 7.59
CA ALA A 139 15.68 17.78 6.53
C ALA A 139 15.67 16.65 5.50
N PRO A 140 15.57 16.94 4.19
CA PRO A 140 15.59 15.92 3.16
C PRO A 140 16.83 15.04 3.26
N ALA A 141 16.68 13.73 3.11
CA ALA A 141 17.81 12.81 3.07
C ALA A 141 18.62 13.00 1.77
N SER A 142 19.94 12.81 1.86
CA SER A 142 20.82 12.96 0.70
C SER A 142 20.39 12.02 -0.43
N GLY A 143 20.15 12.59 -1.61
CA GLY A 143 19.72 11.85 -2.81
C GLY A 143 18.25 11.46 -2.84
N SER A 144 17.46 11.81 -1.82
CA SER A 144 16.02 11.62 -1.84
C SER A 144 15.39 12.51 -2.92
N GLU A 145 14.49 11.94 -3.70
CA GLU A 145 13.67 12.70 -4.64
C GLU A 145 12.48 13.33 -3.94
N ILE A 146 11.97 14.41 -4.51
CA ILE A 146 10.62 14.89 -4.28
C ILE A 146 9.69 13.95 -5.03
N SER A 147 8.89 13.18 -4.30
CA SER A 147 8.14 12.05 -4.86
C SER A 147 6.67 12.39 -5.09
N SER A 148 6.15 12.04 -6.26
CA SER A 148 4.74 12.20 -6.58
C SER A 148 3.87 11.12 -5.93
N ILE A 149 4.32 9.85 -5.91
CA ILE A 149 3.53 8.75 -5.33
C ILE A 149 3.53 8.80 -3.80
N ASP A 150 4.69 9.01 -3.18
CA ASP A 150 4.77 9.03 -1.72
C ASP A 150 4.03 10.25 -1.14
N THR A 151 4.07 11.39 -1.84
CA THR A 151 3.20 12.54 -1.51
C THR A 151 1.72 12.15 -1.62
N SER A 152 1.32 11.40 -2.62
CA SER A 152 -0.07 10.96 -2.78
C SER A 152 -0.51 10.00 -1.66
N ILE A 153 0.36 9.09 -1.23
CA ILE A 153 0.11 8.22 -0.08
C ILE A 153 -0.03 9.04 1.21
N LEU A 154 0.87 10.01 1.42
CA LEU A 154 0.76 10.96 2.54
C LEU A 154 -0.60 11.68 2.54
N LEU A 155 -1.02 12.20 1.39
CA LEU A 155 -2.29 12.92 1.24
C LEU A 155 -3.50 12.02 1.50
N CYS A 156 -3.46 10.74 1.11
CA CYS A 156 -4.51 9.79 1.46
C CYS A 156 -4.66 9.66 2.99
N GLY A 157 -3.55 9.57 3.73
CA GLY A 157 -3.56 9.59 5.19
C GLY A 157 -4.06 10.91 5.79
N VAL A 158 -3.62 12.04 5.25
CA VAL A 158 -4.05 13.39 5.65
C VAL A 158 -5.56 13.55 5.48
N LEU A 159 -6.10 13.14 4.33
CA LEU A 159 -7.53 13.22 4.03
C LEU A 159 -8.35 12.22 4.87
N THR A 160 -7.79 11.05 5.21
CA THR A 160 -8.45 10.11 6.14
C THR A 160 -8.57 10.73 7.53
N ALA A 161 -7.51 11.35 8.05
CA ALA A 161 -7.54 12.03 9.33
C ALA A 161 -8.53 13.20 9.33
N ARG A 162 -8.60 13.98 8.24
CA ARG A 162 -9.59 15.07 8.06
C ARG A 162 -11.02 14.59 8.20
N ALA A 163 -11.33 13.48 7.54
CA ALA A 163 -12.67 12.93 7.53
C ALA A 163 -13.05 12.24 8.86
N TYR A 164 -12.07 11.65 9.54
CA TYR A 164 -12.31 10.87 10.75
C TYR A 164 -12.50 11.72 12.01
N PHE A 165 -11.56 12.64 12.30
CA PHE A 165 -11.54 13.33 13.58
C PHE A 165 -12.55 14.45 13.72
N HIS A 166 -13.07 15.00 12.62
CA HIS A 166 -14.00 16.16 12.62
C HIS A 166 -13.52 17.34 13.48
N ASP A 167 -12.19 17.42 13.71
CA ASP A 167 -11.55 18.45 14.49
C ASP A 167 -11.24 19.67 13.61
N PRO A 168 -11.59 20.91 14.02
CA PRO A 168 -11.42 22.10 13.19
C PRO A 168 -9.96 22.37 12.80
N GLN A 169 -8.99 22.09 13.71
CA GLN A 169 -7.58 22.31 13.43
C GLN A 169 -7.05 21.26 12.45
N ILE A 170 -7.43 19.99 12.64
CA ILE A 170 -7.09 18.91 11.71
C ILE A 170 -7.68 19.20 10.34
N THR A 171 -8.96 19.60 10.28
CA THR A 171 -9.65 19.93 9.03
C THR A 171 -8.95 21.06 8.28
N ASP A 172 -8.60 22.14 8.95
CA ASP A 172 -7.92 23.28 8.34
C ASP A 172 -6.54 22.91 7.81
N MET A 173 -5.71 22.28 8.66
CA MET A 173 -4.35 21.88 8.27
C MET A 173 -4.35 20.85 7.14
N ALA A 174 -5.18 19.82 7.22
CA ALA A 174 -5.29 18.78 6.19
C ALA A 174 -5.74 19.36 4.84
N THR A 175 -6.72 20.26 4.86
CA THR A 175 -7.19 20.95 3.68
C THR A 175 -6.06 21.76 3.03
N LYS A 176 -5.34 22.58 3.81
CA LYS A 176 -4.22 23.38 3.31
C LYS A 176 -3.07 22.54 2.77
N ILE A 177 -2.75 21.39 3.40
CA ILE A 177 -1.72 20.47 2.90
C ILE A 177 -2.11 19.91 1.54
N TYR A 178 -3.37 19.51 1.35
CA TYR A 178 -3.84 18.97 0.08
C TYR A 178 -3.97 20.03 -1.00
N GLU A 179 -4.58 21.18 -0.68
CA GLU A 179 -4.89 22.23 -1.65
C GLU A 179 -3.66 22.95 -2.20
N ARG A 180 -2.53 22.93 -1.49
CA ARG A 180 -1.28 23.57 -1.95
C ARG A 180 -0.56 22.78 -3.04
N VAL A 181 -0.94 21.51 -3.31
CA VAL A 181 -0.23 20.67 -4.26
C VAL A 181 -0.54 21.11 -5.68
N ASP A 182 0.49 21.58 -6.39
CA ASP A 182 0.44 21.97 -7.80
C ASP A 182 0.61 20.74 -8.69
N TRP A 183 -0.48 20.01 -8.91
CA TRP A 183 -0.48 18.81 -9.74
C TRP A 183 -0.02 19.05 -11.18
N PRO A 184 -0.45 20.16 -11.87
CA PRO A 184 0.07 20.49 -13.18
C PRO A 184 1.59 20.61 -13.26
N TRP A 185 2.26 21.13 -12.22
CA TRP A 185 3.71 21.21 -12.17
C TRP A 185 4.38 19.84 -12.33
N MET A 186 3.87 18.81 -11.67
CA MET A 186 4.42 17.46 -11.74
C MET A 186 4.22 16.77 -13.11
N LEU A 187 3.37 17.31 -13.97
CA LEU A 187 3.27 16.87 -15.37
C LEU A 187 4.50 17.30 -16.19
N ASN A 188 5.21 18.33 -15.77
CA ASN A 188 6.38 18.84 -16.49
C ASN A 188 6.15 18.98 -18.01
N GLY A 189 5.01 19.58 -18.38
CA GLY A 189 4.60 19.75 -19.79
C GLY A 189 4.19 18.47 -20.51
N GLY A 190 4.19 17.32 -19.85
CA GLY A 190 3.74 16.05 -20.41
C GLY A 190 2.25 15.77 -20.16
N ASN A 191 1.80 14.60 -20.60
CA ASN A 191 0.43 14.12 -20.45
C ASN A 191 0.28 12.97 -19.43
N THR A 192 1.35 12.63 -18.72
CA THR A 192 1.41 11.72 -17.59
C THR A 192 2.29 12.34 -16.50
N PHE A 193 2.17 11.92 -15.25
CA PHE A 193 2.98 12.46 -14.17
C PHE A 193 4.42 11.95 -14.21
N SER A 194 5.41 12.81 -13.92
CA SER A 194 6.76 12.38 -13.58
C SER A 194 6.73 11.63 -12.24
N MET A 195 7.64 10.66 -12.06
CA MET A 195 7.78 9.99 -10.77
C MET A 195 8.31 10.93 -9.68
N GLY A 196 8.93 12.04 -10.06
CA GLY A 196 9.39 13.02 -9.09
C GLY A 196 10.46 13.97 -9.64
N VAL A 197 11.11 14.67 -8.71
CA VAL A 197 12.21 15.60 -8.99
C VAL A 197 13.41 15.22 -8.13
N ARG A 198 14.59 15.05 -8.75
CA ARG A 198 15.85 14.74 -8.08
C ARG A 198 16.91 15.73 -8.51
N ASN A 199 17.59 16.35 -7.53
CA ASN A 199 18.62 17.37 -7.77
C ASN A 199 18.12 18.52 -8.70
N GLY A 200 16.88 18.98 -8.49
CA GLY A 200 16.25 20.06 -9.27
C GLY A 200 15.87 19.68 -10.72
N ARG A 201 15.87 18.39 -11.07
CA ARG A 201 15.49 17.90 -12.40
C ARG A 201 14.38 16.88 -12.27
N PHE A 202 13.37 16.95 -13.14
CA PHE A 202 12.34 15.94 -13.23
C PHE A 202 12.95 14.59 -13.60
N ILE A 203 12.48 13.53 -12.93
CA ILE A 203 12.80 12.14 -13.28
C ILE A 203 12.11 11.83 -14.61
N GLU A 204 12.86 11.24 -15.54
CA GLU A 204 12.34 10.93 -16.88
C GLU A 204 11.27 9.84 -16.87
N THR A 205 11.39 8.88 -15.93
CA THR A 205 10.38 7.83 -15.74
C THR A 205 9.06 8.44 -15.30
N ARG A 206 7.97 7.93 -15.86
CA ARG A 206 6.64 8.50 -15.69
C ARG A 206 5.64 7.44 -15.23
N TRP A 207 4.59 7.91 -14.62
CA TRP A 207 3.42 7.11 -14.27
C TRP A 207 2.52 6.95 -15.51
N ASP A 208 2.88 6.06 -16.43
CA ASP A 208 2.28 5.93 -17.75
C ASP A 208 1.70 4.53 -18.06
N HIS A 209 1.72 3.63 -17.10
CA HIS A 209 1.06 2.32 -17.17
C HIS A 209 0.46 1.93 -15.82
N TYR A 210 -0.60 1.12 -15.84
CA TYR A 210 -1.30 0.67 -14.65
C TYR A 210 -0.32 0.09 -13.61
N CYS A 211 -0.42 0.64 -12.42
CA CYS A 211 0.25 0.22 -11.20
C CYS A 211 -0.46 0.94 -10.02
N GLU A 212 0.21 1.23 -8.92
CA GLU A 212 -0.33 1.98 -7.78
C GLU A 212 -0.70 3.44 -8.09
N LEU A 213 -0.40 3.92 -9.27
CA LEU A 213 -0.57 5.31 -9.74
C LEU A 213 -2.00 5.87 -9.67
N MET A 214 -3.03 5.02 -9.59
CA MET A 214 -4.42 5.49 -9.69
C MET A 214 -4.75 6.57 -8.66
N MET A 215 -4.16 6.48 -7.45
CA MET A 215 -4.36 7.50 -6.42
C MET A 215 -3.80 8.87 -6.82
N ILE A 216 -2.66 8.93 -7.55
CA ILE A 216 -2.08 10.20 -8.02
C ILE A 216 -3.09 10.89 -8.93
N TYR A 217 -3.58 10.18 -9.95
CA TYR A 217 -4.51 10.72 -10.93
C TYR A 217 -5.82 11.16 -10.29
N LEU A 218 -6.39 10.33 -9.39
CA LEU A 218 -7.66 10.65 -8.73
C LEU A 218 -7.53 11.84 -7.77
N LEU A 219 -6.44 11.94 -7.00
CA LEU A 219 -6.18 13.10 -6.16
C LEU A 219 -6.00 14.37 -7.01
N ALA A 220 -5.25 14.28 -8.09
CA ALA A 220 -4.99 15.41 -8.97
C ALA A 220 -6.25 15.90 -9.70
N ILE A 221 -7.05 14.99 -10.26
CA ILE A 221 -8.32 15.32 -10.94
C ILE A 221 -9.34 15.87 -9.92
N GLY A 222 -9.33 15.33 -8.70
CA GLY A 222 -10.19 15.78 -7.61
C GLY A 222 -9.77 17.08 -6.95
N SER A 223 -8.60 17.64 -7.24
CA SER A 223 -8.09 18.85 -6.59
C SER A 223 -9.05 20.06 -6.79
N PRO A 224 -9.35 20.82 -5.71
CA PRO A 224 -10.17 22.03 -5.84
C PRO A 224 -9.39 23.25 -6.34
N THR A 225 -8.06 23.27 -6.18
CA THR A 225 -7.20 24.42 -6.42
C THR A 225 -6.35 24.29 -7.67
N HIS A 226 -5.71 23.14 -7.88
CA HIS A 226 -4.79 22.86 -8.98
C HIS A 226 -5.17 21.54 -9.69
N PRO A 227 -6.41 21.43 -10.22
CA PRO A 227 -6.84 20.20 -10.86
C PRO A 227 -6.13 19.99 -12.20
N VAL A 228 -5.96 18.72 -12.56
CA VAL A 228 -5.59 18.34 -13.91
C VAL A 228 -6.83 17.92 -14.70
N PRO A 229 -6.82 18.01 -16.05
CA PRO A 229 -7.95 17.59 -16.87
C PRO A 229 -8.31 16.11 -16.64
N PRO A 230 -9.60 15.75 -16.52
CA PRO A 230 -10.04 14.36 -16.38
C PRO A 230 -9.55 13.43 -17.49
N ALA A 231 -9.32 13.96 -18.70
CA ALA A 231 -8.78 13.21 -19.82
C ALA A 231 -7.38 12.60 -19.55
N LEU A 232 -6.63 13.09 -18.54
CA LEU A 232 -5.37 12.47 -18.15
C LEU A 232 -5.56 11.04 -17.62
N TRP A 233 -6.73 10.70 -17.09
CA TRP A 233 -7.07 9.32 -16.70
C TRP A 233 -6.94 8.33 -17.86
N ASP A 234 -7.07 8.79 -19.09
CA ASP A 234 -6.97 7.99 -20.31
C ASP A 234 -5.53 7.79 -20.80
N ASN A 235 -4.57 8.54 -20.26
CA ASN A 235 -3.23 8.62 -20.84
C ASN A 235 -2.26 7.53 -20.33
N PHE A 236 -2.55 6.88 -19.22
CA PHE A 236 -1.75 5.72 -18.83
C PHE A 236 -2.30 4.43 -19.44
N THR A 237 -1.40 3.55 -19.84
CA THR A 237 -1.75 2.28 -20.47
C THR A 237 -2.24 1.25 -19.46
N ARG A 238 -3.03 0.27 -19.94
CA ARG A 238 -3.59 -0.81 -19.13
C ARG A 238 -3.34 -2.14 -19.83
N PRO A 239 -2.06 -2.59 -19.88
CA PRO A 239 -1.72 -3.83 -20.56
C PRO A 239 -2.42 -5.00 -19.89
N LYS A 240 -2.89 -5.94 -20.70
CA LYS A 240 -3.50 -7.17 -20.22
C LYS A 240 -2.51 -8.31 -20.33
N ILE A 241 -2.42 -9.08 -19.28
CA ILE A 241 -1.69 -10.35 -19.26
C ILE A 241 -2.63 -11.48 -18.86
N SER A 242 -2.24 -12.71 -19.17
CA SER A 242 -3.00 -13.91 -18.82
C SER A 242 -2.08 -14.95 -18.21
N TYR A 243 -2.52 -15.55 -17.12
CA TYR A 243 -1.86 -16.68 -16.49
C TYR A 243 -2.90 -17.62 -15.88
N ASP A 244 -2.76 -18.93 -16.14
CA ASP A 244 -3.63 -19.98 -15.58
C ASP A 244 -5.14 -19.71 -15.77
N GLY A 245 -5.52 -19.15 -16.95
CA GLY A 245 -6.91 -18.80 -17.27
C GLY A 245 -7.41 -17.48 -16.67
N PHE A 246 -6.62 -16.80 -15.87
CA PHE A 246 -6.94 -15.45 -15.35
C PHE A 246 -6.39 -14.38 -16.29
N GLU A 247 -7.26 -13.54 -16.86
CA GLU A 247 -6.88 -12.34 -17.61
C GLU A 247 -7.04 -11.11 -16.72
N PHE A 248 -6.00 -10.29 -16.60
CA PHE A 248 -6.00 -9.08 -15.76
C PHE A 248 -5.05 -8.01 -16.30
N ILE A 249 -5.24 -6.78 -15.85
CA ILE A 249 -4.40 -5.64 -16.20
C ILE A 249 -3.18 -5.64 -15.27
N ALA A 250 -1.99 -5.77 -15.82
CA ALA A 250 -0.69 -5.66 -15.16
C ALA A 250 0.43 -5.65 -16.19
N GLN A 251 1.63 -5.23 -15.79
CA GLN A 251 2.85 -5.56 -16.53
C GLN A 251 3.32 -6.98 -16.17
N PRO A 252 4.00 -7.70 -17.08
CA PRO A 252 4.62 -8.97 -16.73
C PRO A 252 5.59 -8.81 -15.56
N GLY A 253 5.38 -9.58 -14.50
CA GLY A 253 6.23 -9.56 -13.31
C GLY A 253 5.86 -8.53 -12.24
N ASP A 254 4.76 -7.79 -12.42
CA ASP A 254 4.30 -6.83 -11.42
C ASP A 254 4.07 -7.48 -10.07
N SER A 255 4.57 -6.83 -9.03
CA SER A 255 4.38 -7.19 -7.63
C SER A 255 2.96 -6.90 -7.16
N LEU A 256 2.51 -7.56 -6.09
CA LEU A 256 1.13 -7.40 -5.61
C LEU A 256 0.80 -5.99 -5.11
N PHE A 257 1.75 -5.22 -4.60
CA PHE A 257 1.47 -3.86 -4.09
C PHE A 257 0.85 -2.93 -5.15
N VAL A 258 1.18 -3.13 -6.43
CA VAL A 258 0.60 -2.31 -7.52
C VAL A 258 -0.91 -2.46 -7.64
N HIS A 259 -1.45 -3.59 -7.15
CA HIS A 259 -2.87 -3.88 -7.09
C HIS A 259 -3.52 -3.51 -5.75
N GLN A 260 -2.75 -3.04 -4.78
CA GLN A 260 -3.20 -2.86 -3.39
C GLN A 260 -3.27 -1.39 -2.96
N TYR A 261 -2.23 -0.60 -3.24
CA TYR A 261 -2.04 0.71 -2.59
C TYR A 261 -3.17 1.70 -2.88
N SER A 262 -3.58 1.87 -4.14
CA SER A 262 -4.72 2.74 -4.45
C SER A 262 -6.03 2.22 -3.83
N HIS A 263 -6.17 0.88 -3.72
CA HIS A 263 -7.34 0.24 -3.13
C HIS A 263 -7.40 0.34 -1.61
N ALA A 264 -6.31 0.73 -0.94
CA ALA A 264 -6.34 0.91 0.51
C ALA A 264 -7.29 2.03 0.94
N TRP A 265 -7.42 3.08 0.13
CA TRP A 265 -8.23 4.27 0.42
C TRP A 265 -9.42 4.46 -0.53
N PHE A 266 -9.19 4.34 -1.84
CA PHE A 266 -10.27 4.49 -2.83
C PHE A 266 -11.12 3.22 -2.89
N ASP A 267 -12.42 3.36 -2.65
CA ASP A 267 -13.37 2.25 -2.74
C ASP A 267 -13.76 1.98 -4.19
N PHE A 268 -13.06 1.06 -4.82
CA PHE A 268 -13.36 0.60 -6.19
C PHE A 268 -14.37 -0.55 -6.24
N ARG A 269 -14.87 -1.04 -5.11
CA ARG A 269 -15.82 -2.16 -5.09
C ARG A 269 -17.10 -1.81 -5.84
N TYR A 270 -17.58 -2.75 -6.67
CA TYR A 270 -18.81 -2.59 -7.44
C TYR A 270 -18.81 -1.33 -8.33
N LYS A 271 -17.67 -0.91 -8.81
CA LYS A 271 -17.49 0.24 -9.69
C LYS A 271 -16.58 -0.09 -10.85
N ARG A 272 -16.93 0.43 -12.00
CA ARG A 272 -16.08 0.35 -13.19
C ARG A 272 -16.05 1.67 -13.93
N ASP A 273 -14.94 1.90 -14.60
CA ASP A 273 -14.85 2.90 -15.67
C ASP A 273 -15.05 2.23 -17.06
N LYS A 274 -14.70 2.92 -18.12
CA LYS A 274 -14.76 2.35 -19.48
C LYS A 274 -13.72 1.26 -19.74
N TYR A 275 -12.71 1.13 -18.90
CA TYR A 275 -11.59 0.20 -19.08
C TYR A 275 -11.76 -1.07 -18.25
N ALA A 276 -12.09 -0.94 -16.98
CA ALA A 276 -12.10 -2.06 -16.05
C ALA A 276 -12.99 -1.84 -14.81
N ASP A 277 -13.31 -2.97 -14.18
CA ASP A 277 -13.58 -3.08 -12.76
C ASP A 277 -12.24 -3.38 -12.07
N TYR A 278 -11.64 -2.35 -11.45
CA TYR A 278 -10.28 -2.49 -10.88
C TYR A 278 -10.24 -3.37 -9.64
N PHE A 279 -11.34 -3.47 -8.89
CA PHE A 279 -11.39 -4.37 -7.75
C PHE A 279 -11.43 -5.84 -8.22
N ALA A 280 -12.25 -6.14 -9.22
CA ALA A 280 -12.25 -7.46 -9.86
C ALA A 280 -10.88 -7.78 -10.50
N ASN A 281 -10.23 -6.79 -11.11
CA ASN A 281 -8.87 -6.95 -11.63
C ASN A 281 -7.88 -7.38 -10.55
N SER A 282 -7.91 -6.75 -9.37
CA SER A 282 -7.02 -7.09 -8.26
C SER A 282 -7.28 -8.47 -7.69
N ILE A 283 -8.55 -8.94 -7.68
CA ILE A 283 -8.89 -10.32 -7.33
C ILE A 283 -8.23 -11.32 -8.32
N LEU A 284 -8.38 -11.07 -9.61
CA LEU A 284 -7.80 -11.94 -10.66
C LEU A 284 -6.27 -11.95 -10.60
N ALA A 285 -5.66 -10.77 -10.42
CA ALA A 285 -4.21 -10.64 -10.27
C ALA A 285 -3.69 -11.42 -9.05
N THR A 286 -4.38 -11.35 -7.90
CA THR A 286 -4.00 -12.08 -6.69
C THR A 286 -4.12 -13.59 -6.89
N ARG A 287 -5.18 -14.09 -7.55
CA ARG A 287 -5.34 -15.49 -7.90
C ARG A 287 -4.23 -15.99 -8.84
N ALA A 288 -3.95 -15.22 -9.88
CA ALA A 288 -2.89 -15.52 -10.84
C ALA A 288 -1.51 -15.56 -10.16
N HIS A 289 -1.24 -14.63 -9.24
CA HIS A 289 0.01 -14.57 -8.46
C HIS A 289 0.18 -15.84 -7.59
N LYS A 290 -0.87 -16.25 -6.85
CA LYS A 290 -0.86 -17.49 -6.08
C LYS A 290 -0.58 -18.69 -6.98
N ALA A 291 -1.36 -18.86 -8.06
CA ALA A 291 -1.22 -19.97 -9.00
C ALA A 291 0.20 -20.03 -9.60
N PHE A 292 0.75 -18.86 -9.97
CA PHE A 292 2.10 -18.76 -10.49
C PHE A 292 3.16 -19.25 -9.50
N LEU A 293 3.15 -18.77 -8.27
CA LEU A 293 4.14 -19.15 -7.27
C LEU A 293 4.06 -20.65 -6.94
N VAL A 294 2.87 -21.18 -6.71
CA VAL A 294 2.67 -22.59 -6.40
C VAL A 294 3.15 -23.49 -7.56
N ALA A 295 2.92 -23.07 -8.81
CA ALA A 295 3.38 -23.81 -9.99
C ALA A 295 4.91 -23.88 -10.14
N LEU A 296 5.66 -22.92 -9.56
CA LEU A 296 7.12 -22.92 -9.61
C LEU A 296 7.77 -24.07 -8.84
N LYS A 297 7.06 -24.70 -7.89
CA LYS A 297 7.56 -25.79 -7.03
C LYS A 297 8.85 -25.45 -6.27
N MET A 298 8.97 -24.19 -5.87
CA MET A 298 10.11 -23.64 -5.13
C MET A 298 9.81 -23.50 -3.63
N GLY A 299 9.02 -24.42 -3.07
CA GLY A 299 8.59 -24.37 -1.66
C GLY A 299 7.27 -23.62 -1.43
N TYR A 300 6.72 -22.95 -2.44
CA TYR A 300 5.42 -22.31 -2.33
C TYR A 300 4.29 -23.35 -2.32
N THR A 301 3.32 -23.10 -1.44
CA THR A 301 2.13 -23.95 -1.24
C THR A 301 0.91 -23.07 -1.02
N ASP A 302 -0.27 -23.65 -0.85
CA ASP A 302 -1.47 -22.90 -0.45
C ASP A 302 -1.34 -22.15 0.88
N ASP A 303 -0.45 -22.62 1.75
CA ASP A 303 -0.19 -22.03 3.08
C ASP A 303 1.02 -21.12 3.11
N TYR A 304 1.76 -21.00 2.01
CA TYR A 304 3.04 -20.28 1.96
C TYR A 304 3.28 -19.72 0.57
N TRP A 305 2.83 -18.49 0.33
CA TRP A 305 2.99 -17.74 -0.92
C TRP A 305 2.83 -16.24 -0.70
N GLY A 306 3.19 -15.45 -1.69
CA GLY A 306 3.02 -14.01 -1.76
C GLY A 306 4.36 -13.28 -1.84
N LEU A 307 4.53 -12.54 -2.92
CA LEU A 307 5.68 -11.68 -3.16
C LEU A 307 5.23 -10.27 -3.53
N THR A 308 5.99 -9.30 -3.05
CA THR A 308 5.81 -7.88 -3.37
C THR A 308 7.16 -7.17 -3.21
N ALA A 309 7.19 -5.84 -3.31
CA ALA A 309 8.38 -5.09 -2.97
C ALA A 309 8.75 -5.35 -1.50
N SER A 310 10.00 -5.70 -1.23
CA SER A 310 10.49 -6.05 0.11
C SER A 310 11.99 -6.10 0.18
N ASP A 311 12.50 -6.25 1.39
CA ASP A 311 13.87 -6.67 1.60
C ASP A 311 14.06 -8.14 1.15
N MET A 312 15.27 -8.48 0.78
CA MET A 312 15.74 -9.81 0.45
C MET A 312 17.20 -9.94 0.90
N PRO A 313 17.80 -11.15 0.98
CA PRO A 313 19.18 -11.30 1.42
C PRO A 313 20.20 -10.43 0.67
N SER A 314 19.89 -10.03 -0.57
CA SER A 314 20.75 -9.21 -1.43
C SER A 314 20.41 -7.71 -1.44
N GLY A 315 19.40 -7.25 -0.69
CA GLY A 315 18.95 -5.86 -0.64
C GLY A 315 17.43 -5.72 -0.79
N TYR A 316 16.95 -4.53 -1.17
CA TYR A 316 15.53 -4.25 -1.41
C TYR A 316 15.20 -4.30 -2.90
N GLY A 317 14.03 -4.83 -3.25
CA GLY A 317 13.57 -4.86 -4.63
C GLY A 317 12.08 -5.16 -4.79
N SER A 318 11.54 -4.86 -5.97
CA SER A 318 10.18 -5.23 -6.38
C SER A 318 10.24 -6.50 -7.21
N TRP A 319 9.45 -7.52 -6.85
CA TRP A 319 9.54 -8.83 -7.46
C TRP A 319 8.27 -9.68 -7.33
N GLY A 320 8.13 -10.68 -8.21
CA GLY A 320 7.32 -11.86 -7.95
C GLY A 320 5.96 -12.00 -8.61
N GLY A 321 5.59 -11.22 -9.61
CA GLY A 321 4.34 -11.43 -10.34
C GLY A 321 4.40 -12.53 -11.41
N PRO A 322 3.25 -12.95 -11.98
CA PRO A 322 3.19 -13.87 -13.12
C PRO A 322 4.02 -13.39 -14.31
N LEU A 323 4.65 -14.34 -14.99
CA LEU A 323 5.66 -14.16 -16.03
C LEU A 323 6.97 -13.51 -15.54
N GLY A 324 7.17 -13.53 -14.32
CA GLY A 324 8.15 -13.24 -13.32
C GLY A 324 9.45 -12.57 -13.69
N PHE A 325 9.68 -11.45 -13.02
CA PHE A 325 11.02 -10.85 -12.92
C PHE A 325 11.52 -10.97 -11.48
N GLY A 326 12.83 -11.05 -11.34
CA GLY A 326 13.50 -11.07 -10.05
C GLY A 326 13.90 -12.45 -9.56
N PRO A 327 14.66 -12.48 -8.47
CA PRO A 327 15.21 -13.70 -7.89
C PRO A 327 14.16 -14.40 -7.02
N ILE A 328 13.16 -15.03 -7.65
CA ILE A 328 12.20 -15.87 -6.93
C ILE A 328 12.95 -17.09 -6.40
N ASP A 329 13.03 -17.22 -5.07
CA ASP A 329 13.92 -18.18 -4.40
C ASP A 329 13.23 -19.02 -3.31
N GLY A 330 11.94 -18.80 -3.05
CA GLY A 330 11.22 -19.42 -1.93
C GLY A 330 10.97 -18.47 -0.76
N THR A 331 11.38 -17.20 -0.86
CA THR A 331 11.01 -16.15 0.10
C THR A 331 9.50 -15.87 0.01
N VAL A 332 8.89 -15.55 1.15
CA VAL A 332 7.54 -15.03 1.26
C VAL A 332 7.57 -13.66 1.95
N VAL A 333 6.76 -12.76 1.43
CA VAL A 333 6.57 -11.40 1.95
C VAL A 333 5.18 -11.32 2.57
N PRO A 334 5.05 -11.28 3.90
CA PRO A 334 3.74 -11.36 4.56
C PRO A 334 2.77 -10.25 4.15
N CYS A 335 3.24 -9.02 3.93
CA CYS A 335 2.38 -7.91 3.53
C CYS A 335 1.74 -8.13 2.13
N ALA A 336 2.32 -8.96 1.27
CA ALA A 336 1.73 -9.29 -0.03
C ALA A 336 0.36 -9.95 0.10
N THR A 337 0.20 -10.89 1.04
CA THR A 337 -1.08 -11.51 1.33
C THR A 337 -1.94 -10.68 2.29
N ALA A 338 -1.36 -9.99 3.26
CA ALA A 338 -2.10 -9.09 4.15
C ALA A 338 -2.75 -7.93 3.37
N GLY A 339 -2.02 -7.30 2.44
CA GLY A 339 -2.54 -6.26 1.53
C GLY A 339 -3.60 -6.78 0.54
N SER A 340 -3.66 -8.09 0.31
CA SER A 340 -4.64 -8.73 -0.57
C SER A 340 -5.86 -9.30 0.19
N LEU A 341 -5.95 -9.12 1.50
CA LEU A 341 -7.05 -9.67 2.33
C LEU A 341 -8.45 -9.41 1.77
N PRO A 342 -8.82 -8.19 1.31
CA PRO A 342 -10.15 -7.97 0.75
C PRO A 342 -10.37 -8.63 -0.63
N PHE A 343 -9.30 -8.98 -1.35
CA PHE A 343 -9.39 -9.57 -2.69
C PHE A 343 -9.54 -11.07 -2.64
N LEU A 344 -8.84 -11.74 -1.70
CA LEU A 344 -8.83 -13.20 -1.56
C LEU A 344 -8.78 -13.59 -0.08
N PRO A 345 -9.86 -13.35 0.68
CA PRO A 345 -9.84 -13.42 2.15
C PRO A 345 -9.42 -14.78 2.70
N VAL A 346 -10.01 -15.86 2.18
CA VAL A 346 -9.78 -17.22 2.68
C VAL A 346 -8.33 -17.64 2.49
N ASP A 347 -7.77 -17.45 1.30
CA ASP A 347 -6.40 -17.85 0.99
C ASP A 347 -5.38 -16.97 1.70
N CYS A 348 -5.62 -15.66 1.75
CA CYS A 348 -4.72 -14.71 2.43
C CYS A 348 -4.69 -14.95 3.95
N LEU A 349 -5.85 -15.12 4.59
CA LEU A 349 -5.92 -15.48 6.02
C LEU A 349 -5.23 -16.80 6.32
N ARG A 350 -5.36 -17.79 5.43
CA ARG A 350 -4.68 -19.08 5.55
C ARG A 350 -3.16 -18.88 5.63
N VAL A 351 -2.57 -18.13 4.70
CA VAL A 351 -1.12 -17.85 4.71
C VAL A 351 -0.71 -17.13 5.97
N GLN A 352 -1.41 -16.05 6.34
CA GLN A 352 -1.08 -15.24 7.52
C GLN A 352 -1.09 -16.07 8.81
N LYS A 353 -2.11 -16.90 8.99
CA LYS A 353 -2.24 -17.76 10.16
C LYS A 353 -1.21 -18.89 10.14
N SER A 354 -0.95 -19.49 8.98
CA SER A 354 0.04 -20.54 8.81
C SER A 354 1.46 -20.06 9.13
N LEU A 355 1.85 -18.88 8.63
CA LEU A 355 3.13 -18.26 8.96
C LEU A 355 3.31 -18.10 10.48
N LYS A 356 2.31 -17.50 11.15
CA LYS A 356 2.34 -17.30 12.61
C LYS A 356 2.37 -18.62 13.39
N GLN A 357 1.56 -19.60 12.99
CA GLN A 357 1.48 -20.90 13.68
C GLN A 357 2.75 -21.73 13.53
N THR A 358 3.35 -21.71 12.32
CA THR A 358 4.50 -22.58 12.01
C THR A 358 5.80 -22.03 12.57
N TRP A 359 6.02 -20.72 12.49
CA TRP A 359 7.32 -20.11 12.86
C TRP A 359 7.27 -19.17 14.07
N GLY A 360 6.08 -18.83 14.56
CA GLY A 360 5.89 -18.08 15.81
C GLY A 360 6.71 -16.78 15.84
N GLU A 361 7.47 -16.59 16.92
CA GLU A 361 8.28 -15.39 17.15
C GLU A 361 9.47 -15.23 16.19
N LYS A 362 9.77 -16.22 15.35
CA LYS A 362 10.74 -16.04 14.27
C LYS A 362 10.24 -15.10 13.18
N VAL A 363 8.92 -15.02 12.99
CA VAL A 363 8.30 -14.25 11.90
C VAL A 363 7.33 -13.18 12.39
N TYR A 364 6.77 -13.32 13.59
CA TYR A 364 5.69 -12.49 14.12
C TYR A 364 6.05 -11.93 15.49
N LEU A 365 6.35 -10.63 15.55
CA LEU A 365 6.98 -9.98 16.70
C LEU A 365 6.14 -8.79 17.20
N ARG A 366 6.80 -7.78 17.81
CA ARG A 366 6.15 -6.63 18.43
C ARG A 366 5.20 -5.89 17.49
N TYR A 367 5.63 -5.63 16.26
CA TYR A 367 4.87 -4.85 15.27
C TYR A 367 4.08 -5.70 14.26
N GLY A 368 4.09 -7.01 14.43
CA GLY A 368 3.49 -7.96 13.50
C GLY A 368 4.54 -8.77 12.76
N PHE A 369 4.30 -9.04 11.49
CA PHE A 369 5.25 -9.81 10.68
C PHE A 369 6.48 -8.99 10.33
N ARG A 370 7.62 -9.69 10.22
CA ARG A 370 8.82 -9.17 9.55
C ARG A 370 8.50 -8.82 8.11
N ASP A 371 9.36 -8.02 7.50
CA ASP A 371 9.19 -7.63 6.09
C ASP A 371 9.18 -8.84 5.17
N ALA A 372 10.21 -9.67 5.23
CA ALA A 372 10.30 -10.88 4.42
C ALA A 372 10.89 -12.07 5.20
N VAL A 373 10.56 -13.29 4.77
CA VAL A 373 11.00 -14.51 5.41
C VAL A 373 11.29 -15.62 4.40
N HIS A 374 12.39 -16.35 4.60
CA HIS A 374 12.76 -17.54 3.86
C HIS A 374 13.16 -18.67 4.82
N PRO A 375 12.19 -19.35 5.46
CA PRO A 375 12.47 -20.33 6.51
C PRO A 375 13.35 -21.51 6.06
N ALA A 376 13.22 -21.96 4.80
CA ALA A 376 14.05 -23.05 4.26
C ALA A 376 15.53 -22.69 4.21
N ALA A 377 15.84 -21.40 3.98
CA ALA A 377 17.20 -20.86 4.05
C ALA A 377 17.60 -20.39 5.46
N ASN A 378 16.70 -20.54 6.45
CA ASN A 378 16.84 -19.99 7.81
C ASN A 378 17.13 -18.48 7.80
N TRP A 379 16.57 -17.76 6.81
CA TRP A 379 16.68 -16.32 6.70
C TRP A 379 15.37 -15.66 7.12
N TYR A 380 15.47 -14.67 7.97
CA TYR A 380 14.36 -13.86 8.47
C TYR A 380 14.83 -12.43 8.51
N ASP A 381 14.15 -11.55 7.80
CA ASP A 381 14.54 -10.16 7.79
C ASP A 381 14.66 -9.59 9.21
N THR A 382 15.61 -8.69 9.41
CA THR A 382 15.82 -8.02 10.69
C THR A 382 14.83 -6.89 10.92
N ASP A 383 14.21 -6.39 9.85
CA ASP A 383 13.40 -5.19 9.85
C ASP A 383 11.91 -5.47 9.68
N VAL A 384 11.14 -4.45 9.99
CA VAL A 384 9.77 -4.21 9.55
C VAL A 384 9.72 -2.87 8.83
N LEU A 385 8.98 -2.80 7.74
CA LEU A 385 8.83 -1.58 6.93
C LEU A 385 7.48 -0.91 7.18
N GLY A 386 7.50 0.42 7.29
CA GLY A 386 6.30 1.19 7.59
C GLY A 386 5.21 1.04 6.53
N ILE A 387 5.56 1.04 5.24
CA ILE A 387 4.59 0.87 4.16
C ILE A 387 3.93 -0.51 4.18
N ASP A 388 4.68 -1.56 4.54
CA ASP A 388 4.21 -2.95 4.55
C ASP A 388 3.31 -3.25 5.73
N LEU A 389 3.66 -2.72 6.90
CA LEU A 389 2.76 -2.74 8.06
C LEU A 389 1.51 -1.91 7.80
N GLY A 390 1.66 -0.79 7.08
CA GLY A 390 0.57 0.09 6.71
C GLY A 390 -0.46 -0.58 5.83
N ILE A 391 -0.04 -1.12 4.68
CA ILE A 391 -0.97 -1.80 3.77
C ILE A 391 -1.63 -3.00 4.47
N SER A 392 -0.88 -3.72 5.33
CA SER A 392 -1.42 -4.85 6.10
C SER A 392 -2.54 -4.40 7.06
N ALA A 393 -2.33 -3.32 7.81
CA ALA A 393 -3.31 -2.80 8.76
C ALA A 393 -4.57 -2.26 8.07
N LEU A 394 -4.39 -1.46 7.00
CA LEU A 394 -5.49 -0.83 6.30
C LEU A 394 -6.37 -1.85 5.60
N MET A 395 -5.77 -2.83 4.91
CA MET A 395 -6.53 -3.83 4.17
C MET A 395 -7.17 -4.87 5.11
N ALA A 396 -6.56 -5.15 6.26
CA ALA A 396 -7.23 -5.91 7.32
C ALA A 396 -8.47 -5.18 7.85
N GLU A 397 -8.41 -3.85 8.07
CA GLU A 397 -9.56 -3.07 8.50
C GLU A 397 -10.64 -2.98 7.41
N ASN A 398 -10.22 -2.84 6.16
CA ASN A 398 -11.14 -2.84 5.04
C ASN A 398 -11.89 -4.18 4.89
N LEU A 399 -11.21 -5.31 5.12
CA LEU A 399 -11.88 -6.61 5.18
C LEU A 399 -12.86 -6.71 6.35
N ARG A 400 -12.45 -6.27 7.55
CA ARG A 400 -13.26 -6.37 8.78
C ARG A 400 -14.51 -5.49 8.77
N SER A 401 -14.40 -4.26 8.25
CA SER A 401 -15.48 -3.27 8.41
C SER A 401 -15.65 -2.28 7.25
N GLY A 402 -14.73 -2.25 6.29
CA GLY A 402 -14.71 -1.23 5.25
C GLY A 402 -14.40 0.18 5.77
N PHE A 403 -13.86 0.30 6.99
CA PHE A 403 -13.74 1.58 7.66
C PHE A 403 -12.88 2.58 6.91
N VAL A 404 -11.71 2.17 6.40
CA VAL A 404 -10.83 3.11 5.69
C VAL A 404 -11.53 3.64 4.45
N TRP A 405 -12.15 2.77 3.66
CA TRP A 405 -12.95 3.17 2.50
C TRP A 405 -14.07 4.13 2.87
N ASN A 406 -14.88 3.74 3.86
CA ASN A 406 -16.03 4.55 4.28
C ASN A 406 -15.62 5.93 4.82
N THR A 407 -14.46 6.02 5.48
CA THR A 407 -13.95 7.28 6.04
C THR A 407 -13.32 8.15 4.95
N PHE A 408 -12.40 7.60 4.17
CA PHE A 408 -11.70 8.36 3.14
C PHE A 408 -12.65 8.91 2.07
N MET A 409 -13.64 8.11 1.65
CA MET A 409 -14.62 8.49 0.64
C MET A 409 -15.65 9.51 1.13
N GLN A 410 -15.66 9.91 2.40
CA GLN A 410 -16.46 11.06 2.89
C GLN A 410 -15.87 12.40 2.40
N ASN A 411 -14.60 12.44 2.05
CA ASN A 411 -14.03 13.61 1.42
C ASN A 411 -14.68 13.84 0.04
N PRO A 412 -15.00 15.08 -0.35
CA PRO A 412 -15.67 15.33 -1.64
C PRO A 412 -14.78 15.06 -2.85
N GLU A 413 -13.47 15.17 -2.71
CA GLU A 413 -12.51 15.12 -3.81
C GLU A 413 -12.39 13.72 -4.43
N PRO A 414 -12.28 12.61 -3.68
CA PRO A 414 -12.23 11.27 -4.25
C PRO A 414 -13.48 10.92 -5.05
N GLY A 415 -14.66 11.20 -4.51
CA GLY A 415 -15.93 10.93 -5.19
C GLY A 415 -16.09 11.74 -6.48
N ARG A 416 -15.73 13.04 -6.43
CA ARG A 416 -15.72 13.91 -7.61
C ARG A 416 -14.76 13.40 -8.68
N ALA A 417 -13.56 13.01 -8.30
CA ALA A 417 -12.55 12.47 -9.23
C ALA A 417 -13.05 11.21 -9.93
N MET A 418 -13.56 10.25 -9.17
CA MET A 418 -14.10 9.01 -9.75
C MET A 418 -15.25 9.29 -10.73
N LEU A 419 -16.16 10.22 -10.39
CA LEU A 419 -17.24 10.63 -11.30
C LEU A 419 -16.70 11.23 -12.60
N LEU A 420 -15.71 12.14 -12.50
CA LEU A 420 -15.09 12.80 -13.65
C LEU A 420 -14.30 11.81 -14.52
N CYS A 421 -13.73 10.76 -13.95
CA CYS A 421 -13.08 9.65 -14.66
C CYS A 421 -14.08 8.64 -15.26
N GLY A 422 -15.39 8.85 -15.08
CA GLY A 422 -16.43 8.03 -15.67
C GLY A 422 -16.73 6.74 -14.93
N PHE A 423 -16.35 6.62 -13.65
CA PHE A 423 -16.74 5.47 -12.81
C PHE A 423 -18.25 5.41 -12.62
N LYS A 424 -18.80 4.21 -12.75
CA LYS A 424 -20.22 3.90 -12.55
C LYS A 424 -20.35 2.65 -11.69
N GLN A 425 -21.48 2.49 -11.01
CA GLN A 425 -21.82 1.23 -10.33
C GLN A 425 -21.96 0.10 -11.35
N THR A 426 -21.47 -1.09 -11.01
CA THR A 426 -21.58 -2.33 -11.82
C THR A 426 -22.83 -3.11 -11.48
#